data_8ea08b8b937818a51bb86a19c8d3a2e2
#
_entry.id   8ea08b8b937818a51bb86a19c8d3a2e2
#
_cell.length_a   1.000
_cell.length_b   1.000
_cell.length_c   1.000
_cell.angle_alpha   90.00
_cell.angle_beta   90.00
_cell.angle_gamma   90.00
#
_symmetry.space_group_name_H-M   'P 1'
#
loop_
_entity.id
_entity.type
_entity.pdbx_description
1 polymer ?
#
loop_
_entity_poly.entity_id
_entity_poly.type
_entity_poly.pdbx_seq_one_letter_code
_entity_poly.pdbx_strand_id
1 'polypeptide(L)'
;MPEVTDTSATSENHASTDTPSVEVFAVYGVEPEVQAYAMAKYSRSALSMKESLKEISQQKAEKFLNTFYFQYGHRSIADLAHVALAIERLSILAAIAVADEQRWDGQERSTRYQDFKKSGYFTPDFGEDQQARSLYRETIERLFAEYESLSERTFRYLLEITPKPAEMKQEAYERTLKARAFDISRYLLPLSTNTSLGEIVNARTLETQVSRLLSHTHKEVRYLGELLKRAAVSPAYNASQAALHELVEQIRAVSPELGDRAAQELLREVRMAPTLVKYADPNSYEVETRRELRQAATELLGNLQIAATPTVDLLDQEPLEVELATTLIYEHSHYPYRQIRQAIQGAGEPIRREIIDLGLRHRGKHDEMLRAFCAGQQFRFDILMDIGGFRDMHRHRRCIQIGQEFTTKHGYDVPDEVNAAGARGSYDAVMKRTAEAVEQLAQQRGTEAKENAEYAIPLAFRKRTLFKMDFAEVVYISELRTGPAGHFSYRNVAYAMYEAVARKYPALAKHLRVTDVGEPVDLLKR
;
A
#
# COMPACT_ATOMS: atom_id res chain seq x y z
N MET A 1 -51.57 -57.38 -36.66
CA MET A 1 -52.61 -58.02 -35.84
C MET A 1 -52.04 -59.32 -35.28
N PRO A 2 -52.22 -59.66 -34.02
CA PRO A 2 -53.08 -59.16 -32.96
C PRO A 2 -52.28 -58.57 -31.83
N GLU A 3 -52.73 -57.89 -30.90
CA GLU A 3 -53.83 -57.75 -29.97
C GLU A 3 -53.29 -57.28 -28.59
N VAL A 4 -53.98 -56.37 -28.09
CA VAL A 4 -53.82 -55.68 -26.80
C VAL A 4 -54.10 -56.63 -25.66
N THR A 5 -53.32 -56.55 -24.60
CA THR A 5 -53.83 -56.85 -23.24
C THR A 5 -53.30 -55.79 -22.25
N ASP A 6 -54.24 -55.10 -21.69
CA ASP A 6 -54.24 -54.21 -20.59
C ASP A 6 -53.89 -54.98 -19.30
N THR A 7 -52.92 -54.47 -18.55
CA THR A 7 -52.78 -54.78 -17.09
C THR A 7 -52.44 -53.54 -16.31
N SER A 8 -53.43 -53.06 -15.63
CA SER A 8 -53.33 -52.10 -14.55
C SER A 8 -52.20 -52.44 -13.56
N ALA A 9 -51.25 -51.56 -13.45
CA ALA A 9 -50.25 -51.57 -12.39
C ALA A 9 -50.40 -50.31 -11.53
N THR A 10 -50.66 -50.57 -10.31
CA THR A 10 -50.76 -49.68 -9.14
C THR A 10 -49.70 -48.60 -9.12
N SER A 11 -50.14 -47.36 -9.02
CA SER A 11 -49.30 -46.21 -8.73
C SER A 11 -48.73 -46.31 -7.29
N GLU A 12 -47.50 -46.76 -7.18
CA GLU A 12 -46.70 -46.47 -5.98
C GLU A 12 -46.27 -45.00 -6.02
N ASN A 13 -46.83 -44.23 -5.12
CA ASN A 13 -46.37 -42.92 -4.75
C ASN A 13 -44.94 -43.01 -4.20
N HIS A 14 -43.92 -42.91 -5.06
CA HIS A 14 -42.60 -42.53 -4.62
C HIS A 14 -42.65 -41.04 -4.21
N ALA A 15 -42.78 -40.78 -2.90
CA ALA A 15 -42.41 -39.52 -2.36
C ALA A 15 -40.95 -39.27 -2.76
N SER A 16 -40.70 -38.36 -3.70
CA SER A 16 -39.40 -37.86 -4.01
C SER A 16 -38.89 -37.15 -2.77
N THR A 17 -37.94 -37.77 -2.07
CA THR A 17 -37.13 -37.10 -1.08
C THR A 17 -36.22 -36.14 -1.84
N ASP A 18 -36.75 -34.98 -2.23
CA ASP A 18 -35.95 -33.86 -2.73
C ASP A 18 -35.02 -33.42 -1.58
N THR A 19 -33.86 -34.04 -1.48
CA THR A 19 -32.77 -33.51 -0.69
C THR A 19 -32.41 -32.20 -1.35
N PRO A 20 -32.49 -31.05 -0.62
CA PRO A 20 -32.17 -29.76 -1.21
C PRO A 20 -30.80 -29.81 -1.84
N SER A 21 -30.70 -29.58 -3.14
CA SER A 21 -29.41 -29.50 -3.83
C SER A 21 -28.65 -28.28 -3.35
N VAL A 22 -27.31 -28.38 -3.23
CA VAL A 22 -26.48 -27.23 -2.92
C VAL A 22 -26.69 -26.16 -3.99
N GLU A 23 -27.08 -24.95 -3.57
CA GLU A 23 -27.25 -23.79 -4.45
C GLU A 23 -26.11 -22.80 -4.22
N VAL A 24 -25.45 -22.35 -5.30
CA VAL A 24 -24.39 -21.33 -5.27
C VAL A 24 -24.75 -20.24 -6.27
N PHE A 25 -24.78 -18.99 -5.80
CA PHE A 25 -25.05 -17.82 -6.66
C PHE A 25 -24.30 -16.60 -6.16
N ALA A 26 -23.92 -15.71 -7.12
CA ALA A 26 -23.36 -14.41 -6.82
C ALA A 26 -24.47 -13.41 -6.44
N VAL A 27 -24.14 -12.44 -5.57
CA VAL A 27 -25.04 -11.36 -5.15
C VAL A 27 -24.56 -10.04 -5.74
N TYR A 28 -25.48 -9.30 -6.36
CA TYR A 28 -25.26 -8.00 -6.97
C TYR A 28 -26.49 -7.09 -6.76
N GLY A 29 -26.31 -5.78 -6.87
CA GLY A 29 -27.41 -4.81 -6.86
C GLY A 29 -27.85 -4.35 -5.48
N VAL A 30 -27.02 -4.55 -4.46
CA VAL A 30 -27.26 -4.06 -3.10
C VAL A 30 -26.02 -3.36 -2.56
N GLU A 31 -26.21 -2.41 -1.65
CA GLU A 31 -25.13 -1.69 -0.98
C GLU A 31 -24.26 -2.64 -0.14
N PRO A 32 -22.94 -2.36 0.00
CA PRO A 32 -22.04 -3.23 0.76
C PRO A 32 -22.48 -3.50 2.21
N GLU A 33 -22.99 -2.50 2.92
CA GLU A 33 -23.49 -2.69 4.29
C GLU A 33 -24.78 -3.53 4.35
N VAL A 34 -25.66 -3.41 3.35
CA VAL A 34 -26.86 -4.25 3.21
C VAL A 34 -26.46 -5.69 2.94
N GLN A 35 -25.49 -5.90 2.05
CA GLN A 35 -24.95 -7.23 1.76
C GLN A 35 -24.30 -7.85 3.00
N ALA A 36 -23.47 -7.09 3.73
CA ALA A 36 -22.83 -7.55 4.95
C ALA A 36 -23.85 -7.94 6.03
N TYR A 37 -24.90 -7.15 6.20
CA TYR A 37 -25.98 -7.47 7.12
C TYR A 37 -26.72 -8.75 6.70
N ALA A 38 -27.08 -8.90 5.43
CA ALA A 38 -27.77 -10.10 4.94
C ALA A 38 -26.92 -11.37 5.18
N MET A 39 -25.63 -11.32 4.94
CA MET A 39 -24.70 -12.42 5.22
C MET A 39 -24.57 -12.69 6.73
N ALA A 40 -24.52 -11.66 7.56
CA ALA A 40 -24.45 -11.81 9.02
C ALA A 40 -25.72 -12.49 9.59
N LYS A 41 -26.87 -12.37 8.92
CA LYS A 41 -28.12 -13.07 9.32
C LYS A 41 -27.99 -14.59 9.26
N TYR A 42 -27.15 -15.17 8.43
CA TYR A 42 -26.96 -16.64 8.38
C TYR A 42 -26.61 -17.24 9.74
N SER A 43 -25.94 -16.51 10.61
CA SER A 43 -25.61 -16.99 11.95
C SER A 43 -26.80 -17.02 12.92
N ARG A 44 -27.96 -16.47 12.55
CA ARG A 44 -29.11 -16.21 13.45
C ARG A 44 -30.46 -16.46 12.83
N SER A 45 -30.54 -16.77 11.56
CA SER A 45 -31.76 -16.98 10.80
C SER A 45 -31.58 -18.13 9.81
N ALA A 46 -32.62 -18.95 9.64
CA ALA A 46 -32.66 -20.00 8.63
C ALA A 46 -33.04 -19.49 7.23
N LEU A 47 -33.31 -18.18 7.08
CA LEU A 47 -33.66 -17.58 5.80
C LEU A 47 -32.51 -17.67 4.80
N SER A 48 -32.83 -17.95 3.55
CA SER A 48 -31.88 -17.85 2.45
C SER A 48 -31.41 -16.40 2.23
N MET A 49 -30.31 -16.21 1.49
CA MET A 49 -29.86 -14.88 1.10
C MET A 49 -30.93 -14.12 0.31
N LYS A 50 -31.61 -14.77 -0.61
CA LYS A 50 -32.69 -14.19 -1.43
C LYS A 50 -33.87 -13.67 -0.59
N GLU A 51 -34.24 -14.42 0.45
CA GLU A 51 -35.29 -14.01 1.40
C GLU A 51 -34.79 -12.90 2.32
N SER A 52 -33.59 -13.02 2.84
CA SER A 52 -32.98 -11.99 3.70
C SER A 52 -32.88 -10.63 3.01
N LEU A 53 -32.46 -10.59 1.75
CA LEU A 53 -32.35 -9.35 0.98
C LEU A 53 -33.70 -8.68 0.71
N LYS A 54 -34.79 -9.45 0.56
CA LYS A 54 -36.15 -8.89 0.40
C LYS A 54 -36.66 -8.17 1.64
N GLU A 55 -36.22 -8.60 2.83
CA GLU A 55 -36.66 -8.05 4.11
C GLU A 55 -35.82 -6.84 4.57
N ILE A 56 -34.64 -6.65 4.01
CA ILE A 56 -33.69 -5.66 4.48
C ILE A 56 -33.87 -4.35 3.72
N SER A 57 -34.07 -3.26 4.48
CA SER A 57 -33.90 -1.89 4.01
C SER A 57 -32.60 -1.31 4.56
N GLN A 58 -32.08 -0.25 3.93
CA GLN A 58 -30.89 0.46 4.41
C GLN A 58 -31.02 0.92 5.87
N GLN A 59 -32.19 1.39 6.29
CA GLN A 59 -32.47 1.78 7.69
C GLN A 59 -32.39 0.61 8.65
N LYS A 60 -32.85 -0.58 8.26
CA LYS A 60 -32.73 -1.80 9.09
C LYS A 60 -31.27 -2.27 9.18
N ALA A 61 -30.51 -2.17 8.10
CA ALA A 61 -29.09 -2.48 8.09
C ALA A 61 -28.32 -1.53 9.01
N GLU A 62 -28.55 -0.23 8.93
CA GLU A 62 -27.92 0.77 9.78
C GLU A 62 -28.20 0.54 11.28
N LYS A 63 -29.46 0.28 11.64
CA LYS A 63 -29.85 -0.02 13.03
C LYS A 63 -29.17 -1.31 13.54
N PHE A 64 -29.13 -2.35 12.72
CA PHE A 64 -28.47 -3.61 13.07
C PHE A 64 -26.96 -3.40 13.27
N LEU A 65 -26.29 -2.73 12.36
CA LEU A 65 -24.85 -2.47 12.44
C LEU A 65 -24.51 -1.61 13.66
N ASN A 66 -25.30 -0.59 13.97
CA ASN A 66 -25.12 0.20 15.20
C ASN A 66 -25.21 -0.66 16.45
N THR A 67 -26.12 -1.64 16.51
CA THR A 67 -26.27 -2.53 17.66
C THR A 67 -25.19 -3.61 17.70
N PHE A 68 -25.02 -4.36 16.63
CA PHE A 68 -24.18 -5.57 16.66
C PHE A 68 -22.69 -5.27 16.43
N TYR A 69 -22.36 -4.30 15.61
CA TYR A 69 -20.98 -3.92 15.38
C TYR A 69 -20.42 -3.07 16.53
N PHE A 70 -21.13 -2.00 16.89
CA PHE A 70 -20.62 -1.06 17.90
C PHE A 70 -20.94 -1.48 19.34
N GLN A 71 -22.16 -1.93 19.66
CA GLN A 71 -22.51 -2.26 21.02
C GLN A 71 -22.03 -3.65 21.46
N TYR A 72 -22.13 -4.65 20.59
CA TYR A 72 -21.71 -6.02 20.90
C TYR A 72 -20.31 -6.37 20.40
N GLY A 73 -19.64 -5.51 19.64
CA GLY A 73 -18.25 -5.69 19.20
C GLY A 73 -18.04 -6.76 18.13
N HIS A 74 -19.07 -7.14 17.36
CA HIS A 74 -18.95 -8.14 16.29
C HIS A 74 -18.28 -7.54 15.03
N ARG A 75 -17.00 -7.22 15.13
CA ARG A 75 -16.22 -6.56 14.07
C ARG A 75 -16.18 -7.35 12.76
N SER A 76 -16.30 -8.67 12.78
CA SER A 76 -16.30 -9.51 11.57
C SER A 76 -17.42 -9.21 10.57
N ILE A 77 -18.47 -8.52 10.96
CA ILE A 77 -19.55 -8.10 10.04
C ILE A 77 -19.00 -7.06 9.03
N ALA A 78 -18.14 -6.17 9.46
CA ALA A 78 -17.53 -5.17 8.59
C ALA A 78 -16.53 -5.77 7.57
N ASP A 79 -16.03 -6.98 7.83
CA ASP A 79 -15.19 -7.71 6.87
C ASP A 79 -15.98 -8.14 5.60
N LEU A 80 -17.31 -8.17 5.67
CA LEU A 80 -18.21 -8.57 4.58
C LEU A 80 -18.58 -7.42 3.63
N ALA A 81 -18.40 -6.14 4.05
CA ALA A 81 -18.72 -4.97 3.25
C ALA A 81 -17.47 -4.48 2.50
N HIS A 82 -17.42 -4.65 1.19
CA HIS A 82 -16.28 -4.21 0.36
C HIS A 82 -16.57 -2.88 -0.33
N VAL A 83 -15.61 -1.98 -0.29
CA VAL A 83 -15.68 -0.63 -0.84
C VAL A 83 -14.57 -0.44 -1.87
N ALA A 84 -14.92 0.01 -3.08
CA ALA A 84 -13.97 0.39 -4.11
C ALA A 84 -13.81 1.92 -4.10
N LEU A 85 -12.56 2.40 -4.04
CA LEU A 85 -12.21 3.80 -3.98
C LEU A 85 -11.18 4.16 -5.05
N ALA A 86 -11.37 5.28 -5.73
CA ALA A 86 -10.40 5.89 -6.62
C ALA A 86 -9.79 7.11 -5.92
N ILE A 87 -8.46 7.18 -5.87
CA ILE A 87 -7.71 8.24 -5.23
C ILE A 87 -6.77 8.85 -6.26
N GLU A 88 -7.02 10.09 -6.62
CA GLU A 88 -6.33 10.74 -7.72
C GLU A 88 -5.55 11.97 -7.28
N ARG A 89 -4.39 12.19 -7.90
CA ARG A 89 -3.54 13.38 -7.67
C ARG A 89 -2.99 13.51 -6.25
N LEU A 90 -2.73 12.38 -5.58
CA LEU A 90 -1.99 12.35 -4.32
C LEU A 90 -0.49 12.25 -4.58
N SER A 91 0.34 12.63 -3.62
CA SER A 91 1.79 12.44 -3.71
C SER A 91 2.17 10.95 -3.65
N ILE A 92 3.35 10.59 -4.17
CA ILE A 92 3.92 9.24 -3.98
C ILE A 92 4.07 8.91 -2.49
N LEU A 93 4.45 9.89 -1.66
CA LEU A 93 4.53 9.72 -0.21
C LEU A 93 3.17 9.28 0.37
N ALA A 94 2.12 10.01 0.04
CA ALA A 94 0.76 9.69 0.48
C ALA A 94 0.27 8.34 -0.07
N ALA A 95 0.62 8.00 -1.32
CA ALA A 95 0.30 6.71 -1.91
C ALA A 95 0.97 5.53 -1.15
N ILE A 96 2.23 5.68 -0.72
CA ILE A 96 2.91 4.70 0.13
C ILE A 96 2.16 4.55 1.46
N ALA A 97 1.73 5.65 2.08
CA ALA A 97 0.99 5.62 3.33
C ALA A 97 -0.39 4.94 3.19
N VAL A 98 -1.12 5.18 2.09
CA VAL A 98 -2.40 4.50 1.80
C VAL A 98 -2.20 2.99 1.61
N ALA A 99 -1.19 2.61 0.82
CA ALA A 99 -0.92 1.21 0.50
C ALA A 99 -0.32 0.40 1.67
N ASP A 100 0.01 1.04 2.80
CA ASP A 100 0.58 0.39 4.00
C ASP A 100 -0.49 -0.34 4.82
N GLU A 101 -1.24 -1.22 4.17
CA GLU A 101 -2.25 -2.09 4.78
C GLU A 101 -2.00 -3.55 4.44
N GLN A 102 -2.16 -4.45 5.41
CA GLN A 102 -1.99 -5.89 5.18
C GLN A 102 -3.13 -6.49 4.34
N ARG A 103 -4.34 -5.95 4.47
CA ARG A 103 -5.54 -6.38 3.73
C ARG A 103 -5.97 -5.32 2.72
N TRP A 104 -5.10 -5.05 1.77
CA TRP A 104 -5.32 -4.03 0.76
C TRP A 104 -5.17 -4.63 -0.64
N ASP A 105 -6.18 -4.48 -1.47
CA ASP A 105 -6.12 -4.82 -2.88
C ASP A 105 -6.20 -3.54 -3.71
N GLY A 106 -5.20 -3.30 -4.53
CA GLY A 106 -5.17 -2.08 -5.29
C GLY A 106 -4.08 -2.01 -6.35
N GLN A 107 -4.19 -0.99 -7.18
CA GLN A 107 -3.23 -0.69 -8.25
C GLN A 107 -2.88 0.79 -8.21
N GLU A 108 -1.59 1.08 -8.32
CA GLU A 108 -1.05 2.42 -8.38
C GLU A 108 -0.51 2.71 -9.79
N ARG A 109 -0.59 3.95 -10.22
CA ARG A 109 0.04 4.42 -11.47
C ARG A 109 1.53 4.10 -11.45
N SER A 110 1.99 3.36 -12.45
CA SER A 110 3.35 2.85 -12.49
C SER A 110 4.35 3.89 -12.96
N THR A 111 5.34 4.21 -12.14
CA THR A 111 6.49 5.04 -12.51
C THR A 111 7.47 4.36 -13.45
N ARG A 112 7.31 3.06 -13.70
CA ARG A 112 8.15 2.25 -14.59
C ARG A 112 7.66 2.21 -16.04
N TYR A 113 6.37 2.51 -16.27
CA TYR A 113 5.72 2.33 -17.58
C TYR A 113 5.15 3.61 -18.15
N GLN A 114 5.05 4.65 -17.35
CA GLN A 114 4.41 5.90 -17.75
C GLN A 114 5.35 7.09 -17.57
N ASP A 115 5.15 8.09 -18.41
CA ASP A 115 5.83 9.36 -18.30
C ASP A 115 5.19 10.22 -17.20
N PHE A 116 6.02 10.76 -16.31
CA PHE A 116 5.61 11.63 -15.20
C PHE A 116 5.93 13.11 -15.44
N LYS A 117 6.48 13.49 -16.60
CA LYS A 117 6.84 14.87 -16.95
C LYS A 117 5.73 15.89 -16.66
N LYS A 118 4.46 15.53 -16.92
CA LYS A 118 3.30 16.40 -16.74
C LYS A 118 2.43 16.04 -15.54
N SER A 119 2.91 15.24 -14.61
CA SER A 119 2.09 14.75 -13.50
C SER A 119 1.82 15.81 -12.45
N GLY A 120 2.64 16.87 -12.38
CA GLY A 120 2.63 17.82 -11.28
C GLY A 120 3.17 17.22 -9.98
N TYR A 121 3.14 18.00 -8.93
CA TYR A 121 3.63 17.61 -7.62
C TYR A 121 2.83 18.27 -6.50
N PHE A 122 2.81 17.64 -5.36
CA PHE A 122 2.26 18.19 -4.13
C PHE A 122 3.21 19.26 -3.55
N THR A 123 2.66 20.37 -3.09
CA THR A 123 3.41 21.42 -2.40
C THR A 123 2.92 21.51 -0.95
N PRO A 124 3.78 21.21 0.04
CA PRO A 124 3.43 21.38 1.45
C PRO A 124 3.14 22.83 1.79
N ASP A 125 2.44 23.05 2.90
CA ASP A 125 2.20 24.38 3.44
C ASP A 125 3.43 24.87 4.22
N PHE A 126 4.09 25.90 3.70
CA PHE A 126 5.22 26.57 4.35
C PHE A 126 4.80 27.83 5.14
N GLY A 127 3.50 28.06 5.31
CA GLY A 127 3.01 29.28 5.94
C GLY A 127 3.50 30.55 5.22
N GLU A 128 4.06 31.48 5.98
CA GLU A 128 4.62 32.74 5.46
C GLU A 128 6.08 32.64 4.98
N ASP A 129 6.72 31.48 5.14
CA ASP A 129 8.13 31.29 4.75
C ASP A 129 8.27 31.17 3.23
N GLN A 130 8.41 32.33 2.58
CA GLN A 130 8.60 32.41 1.12
C GLN A 130 9.96 31.83 0.68
N GLN A 131 10.97 31.86 1.54
CA GLN A 131 12.30 31.34 1.20
C GLN A 131 12.24 29.80 1.14
N ALA A 132 11.64 29.16 2.15
CA ALA A 132 11.42 27.70 2.13
C ALA A 132 10.57 27.26 0.93
N ARG A 133 9.49 28.00 0.65
CA ARG A 133 8.63 27.72 -0.52
C ARG A 133 9.40 27.83 -1.85
N SER A 134 10.24 28.85 -2.02
CA SER A 134 11.07 29.01 -3.23
C SER A 134 12.10 27.89 -3.34
N LEU A 135 12.83 27.60 -2.26
CA LEU A 135 13.82 26.53 -2.23
C LEU A 135 13.19 25.18 -2.59
N TYR A 136 12.03 24.86 -2.01
CA TYR A 136 11.29 23.65 -2.31
C TYR A 136 10.92 23.59 -3.80
N ARG A 137 10.26 24.61 -4.32
CA ARG A 137 9.83 24.66 -5.72
C ARG A 137 11.00 24.51 -6.68
N GLU A 138 12.07 25.28 -6.49
CA GLU A 138 13.27 25.21 -7.34
C GLU A 138 13.92 23.83 -7.31
N THR A 139 13.90 23.17 -6.14
CA THR A 139 14.44 21.81 -6.00
C THR A 139 13.60 20.81 -6.79
N ILE A 140 12.26 20.87 -6.67
CA ILE A 140 11.34 19.98 -7.38
C ILE A 140 11.42 20.21 -8.90
N GLU A 141 11.37 21.46 -9.36
CA GLU A 141 11.45 21.79 -10.78
C GLU A 141 12.77 21.32 -11.42
N ARG A 142 13.87 21.44 -10.69
CA ARG A 142 15.18 20.92 -11.14
C ARG A 142 15.19 19.40 -11.24
N LEU A 143 14.59 18.69 -10.30
CA LEU A 143 14.46 17.23 -10.35
C LEU A 143 13.64 16.78 -11.56
N PHE A 144 12.52 17.44 -11.86
CA PHE A 144 11.71 17.13 -13.04
C PHE A 144 12.45 17.45 -14.36
N ALA A 145 13.20 18.54 -14.42
CA ALA A 145 14.02 18.88 -15.58
C ALA A 145 15.10 17.82 -15.84
N GLU A 146 15.78 17.36 -14.79
CA GLU A 146 16.78 16.30 -14.91
C GLU A 146 16.16 14.94 -15.21
N TYR A 147 14.96 14.64 -14.66
CA TYR A 147 14.18 13.44 -15.02
C TYR A 147 13.90 13.38 -16.52
N GLU A 148 13.47 14.49 -17.12
CA GLU A 148 13.23 14.58 -18.55
C GLU A 148 14.53 14.38 -19.35
N SER A 149 15.60 15.11 -18.99
CA SER A 149 16.92 15.01 -19.63
C SER A 149 17.48 13.59 -19.55
N LEU A 150 17.44 12.97 -18.37
CA LEU A 150 17.91 11.60 -18.16
C LEU A 150 17.07 10.59 -18.95
N SER A 151 15.75 10.75 -18.98
CA SER A 151 14.87 9.87 -19.75
C SER A 151 15.20 9.88 -21.24
N GLU A 152 15.43 11.07 -21.83
CA GLU A 152 15.80 11.22 -23.24
C GLU A 152 17.18 10.65 -23.55
N ARG A 153 18.17 10.90 -22.69
CA ARG A 153 19.55 10.38 -22.83
C ARG A 153 19.57 8.86 -22.72
N THR A 154 18.88 8.31 -21.73
CA THR A 154 18.79 6.86 -21.56
C THR A 154 18.06 6.20 -22.72
N PHE A 155 16.98 6.80 -23.22
CA PHE A 155 16.28 6.27 -24.39
C PHE A 155 17.16 6.23 -25.64
N ARG A 156 17.95 7.30 -25.92
CA ARG A 156 18.91 7.31 -27.02
C ARG A 156 19.97 6.24 -26.87
N TYR A 157 20.58 6.13 -25.69
CA TYR A 157 21.53 5.08 -25.38
C TYR A 157 20.96 3.67 -25.62
N LEU A 158 19.73 3.41 -25.17
CA LEU A 158 19.06 2.11 -25.35
C LEU A 158 18.79 1.80 -26.82
N LEU A 159 18.47 2.81 -27.66
CA LEU A 159 18.32 2.64 -29.09
C LEU A 159 19.65 2.24 -29.78
N GLU A 160 20.77 2.77 -29.30
CA GLU A 160 22.11 2.47 -29.84
C GLU A 160 22.56 1.03 -29.54
N ILE A 161 22.28 0.54 -28.33
CA ILE A 161 22.78 -0.77 -27.87
C ILE A 161 21.81 -1.93 -28.11
N THR A 162 20.54 -1.67 -28.49
CA THR A 162 19.50 -2.71 -28.61
C THR A 162 18.99 -2.76 -30.06
N PRO A 163 19.52 -3.62 -30.93
CA PRO A 163 19.02 -3.74 -32.30
C PRO A 163 17.54 -4.14 -32.34
N LYS A 164 16.78 -3.50 -33.22
CA LYS A 164 15.37 -3.85 -33.43
C LYS A 164 15.26 -5.19 -34.16
N PRO A 165 14.54 -6.20 -33.59
CA PRO A 165 14.23 -7.43 -34.32
C PRO A 165 13.40 -7.15 -35.59
N ALA A 166 13.66 -7.90 -36.67
CA ALA A 166 13.01 -7.68 -37.96
C ALA A 166 11.49 -7.82 -37.89
N GLU A 167 11.00 -8.77 -37.08
CA GLU A 167 9.60 -9.07 -36.87
C GLU A 167 8.88 -8.09 -35.93
N MET A 168 9.61 -7.24 -35.19
CA MET A 168 9.04 -6.31 -34.21
C MET A 168 8.62 -4.99 -34.88
N LYS A 169 7.38 -4.55 -34.65
CA LYS A 169 6.90 -3.24 -35.13
C LYS A 169 7.67 -2.11 -34.46
N GLN A 170 7.95 -1.04 -35.20
CA GLN A 170 8.71 0.13 -34.71
C GLN A 170 8.10 0.73 -33.45
N GLU A 171 6.78 0.92 -33.42
CA GLU A 171 6.08 1.48 -32.25
C GLU A 171 6.20 0.62 -31.00
N ALA A 172 6.13 -0.72 -31.14
CA ALA A 172 6.27 -1.65 -30.03
C ALA A 172 7.71 -1.63 -29.48
N TYR A 173 8.71 -1.61 -30.37
CA TYR A 173 10.11 -1.50 -30.03
C TYR A 173 10.42 -0.20 -29.26
N GLU A 174 10.03 0.96 -29.80
CA GLU A 174 10.25 2.26 -29.13
C GLU A 174 9.50 2.35 -27.80
N ARG A 175 8.26 1.87 -27.73
CA ARG A 175 7.49 1.84 -26.48
C ARG A 175 8.18 1.01 -25.40
N THR A 176 8.76 -0.13 -25.77
CA THR A 176 9.48 -1.00 -24.82
C THR A 176 10.73 -0.29 -24.29
N LEU A 177 11.53 0.31 -25.15
CA LEU A 177 12.75 1.03 -24.75
C LEU A 177 12.44 2.33 -23.98
N LYS A 178 11.37 3.06 -24.33
CA LYS A 178 10.90 4.21 -23.53
C LYS A 178 10.52 3.79 -22.13
N ALA A 179 9.81 2.67 -21.98
CA ALA A 179 9.47 2.15 -20.65
C ALA A 179 10.71 1.74 -19.84
N ARG A 180 11.79 1.27 -20.49
CA ARG A 180 13.08 1.04 -19.83
C ARG A 180 13.73 2.36 -19.41
N ALA A 181 13.71 3.38 -20.26
CA ALA A 181 14.23 4.70 -19.92
C ALA A 181 13.48 5.32 -18.73
N PHE A 182 12.15 5.18 -18.65
CA PHE A 182 11.37 5.62 -17.48
C PHE A 182 11.74 4.85 -16.21
N ASP A 183 12.01 3.54 -16.33
CA ASP A 183 12.43 2.71 -15.20
C ASP A 183 13.76 3.17 -14.58
N ILE A 184 14.64 3.75 -15.37
CA ILE A 184 15.90 4.36 -14.91
C ILE A 184 15.68 5.78 -14.40
N SER A 185 15.04 6.65 -15.19
CA SER A 185 14.89 8.07 -14.84
C SER A 185 13.97 8.31 -13.63
N ARG A 186 13.06 7.36 -13.29
CA ARG A 186 12.18 7.48 -12.12
C ARG A 186 12.93 7.73 -10.80
N TYR A 187 14.21 7.41 -10.75
CA TYR A 187 15.05 7.68 -9.59
C TYR A 187 15.12 9.16 -9.22
N LEU A 188 14.87 10.05 -10.19
CA LEU A 188 14.84 11.50 -10.00
C LEU A 188 13.45 12.03 -9.59
N LEU A 189 12.39 11.21 -9.63
CA LEU A 189 11.07 11.63 -9.20
C LEU A 189 11.05 11.81 -7.68
N PRO A 190 10.71 13.01 -7.17
CA PRO A 190 10.58 13.24 -5.74
C PRO A 190 9.32 12.58 -5.15
N LEU A 191 9.30 12.36 -3.86
CA LEU A 191 8.15 11.81 -3.11
C LEU A 191 6.89 12.68 -3.26
N SER A 192 7.03 13.97 -3.58
CA SER A 192 5.91 14.87 -3.90
C SER A 192 5.24 14.61 -5.25
N THR A 193 5.84 13.82 -6.14
CA THR A 193 5.28 13.57 -7.48
C THR A 193 3.85 13.06 -7.40
N ASN A 194 2.92 13.70 -8.13
CA ASN A 194 1.53 13.28 -8.16
C ASN A 194 1.35 11.94 -8.86
N THR A 195 0.65 11.05 -8.18
CA THR A 195 0.23 9.74 -8.68
C THR A 195 -1.27 9.54 -8.47
N SER A 196 -1.77 8.37 -8.83
CA SER A 196 -3.15 7.95 -8.57
C SER A 196 -3.16 6.46 -8.26
N LEU A 197 -4.10 6.04 -7.44
CA LEU A 197 -4.33 4.63 -7.14
C LEU A 197 -5.82 4.33 -7.01
N GLY A 198 -6.16 3.07 -7.26
CA GLY A 198 -7.46 2.51 -6.92
C GLY A 198 -7.28 1.43 -5.87
N GLU A 199 -8.22 1.33 -4.95
CA GLU A 199 -8.23 0.29 -3.92
C GLU A 199 -9.60 -0.34 -3.76
N ILE A 200 -9.60 -1.62 -3.37
CA ILE A 200 -10.77 -2.35 -2.88
C ILE A 200 -10.40 -2.88 -1.51
N VAL A 201 -11.13 -2.42 -0.50
CA VAL A 201 -10.92 -2.82 0.89
C VAL A 201 -12.25 -3.14 1.55
N ASN A 202 -12.26 -3.99 2.58
CA ASN A 202 -13.46 -4.13 3.40
C ASN A 202 -13.59 -2.95 4.38
N ALA A 203 -14.80 -2.72 4.87
CA ALA A 203 -15.10 -1.57 5.73
C ALA A 203 -14.30 -1.57 7.04
N ARG A 204 -13.94 -2.73 7.59
CA ARG A 204 -13.09 -2.83 8.78
C ARG A 204 -11.66 -2.37 8.50
N THR A 205 -11.08 -2.81 7.38
CA THR A 205 -9.77 -2.33 6.94
C THR A 205 -9.80 -0.83 6.66
N LEU A 206 -10.88 -0.34 6.02
CA LEU A 206 -11.05 1.10 5.76
C LEU A 206 -11.16 1.91 7.06
N GLU A 207 -11.88 1.41 8.07
CA GLU A 207 -11.98 2.06 9.39
C GLU A 207 -10.59 2.23 10.03
N THR A 208 -9.79 1.16 10.07
CA THR A 208 -8.42 1.20 10.63
C THR A 208 -7.46 2.03 9.78
N GLN A 209 -7.54 1.93 8.46
CA GLN A 209 -6.77 2.73 7.52
C GLN A 209 -7.03 4.24 7.72
N VAL A 210 -8.30 4.65 7.76
CA VAL A 210 -8.68 6.05 7.99
C VAL A 210 -8.15 6.54 9.34
N SER A 211 -8.33 5.78 10.42
CA SER A 211 -7.82 6.14 11.75
C SER A 211 -6.30 6.33 11.74
N ARG A 212 -5.56 5.42 11.11
CA ARG A 212 -4.10 5.49 10.97
C ARG A 212 -3.67 6.70 10.12
N LEU A 213 -4.35 6.96 9.00
CA LEU A 213 -4.04 8.12 8.15
C LEU A 213 -4.32 9.43 8.88
N LEU A 214 -5.42 9.53 9.64
CA LEU A 214 -5.74 10.70 10.47
C LEU A 214 -4.72 10.94 11.59
N SER A 215 -4.03 9.88 12.03
CA SER A 215 -2.99 9.91 13.06
C SER A 215 -1.58 10.17 12.49
N HIS A 216 -1.44 10.35 11.18
CA HIS A 216 -0.14 10.45 10.51
C HIS A 216 0.55 11.80 10.77
N THR A 217 1.88 11.86 10.66
CA THR A 217 2.66 13.10 10.87
C THR A 217 2.49 14.11 9.74
N HIS A 218 2.27 13.66 8.50
CA HIS A 218 2.12 14.53 7.33
C HIS A 218 0.69 15.05 7.16
N LYS A 219 0.52 16.35 6.95
CA LYS A 219 -0.80 16.99 6.74
C LYS A 219 -1.58 16.42 5.55
N GLU A 220 -0.91 16.19 4.41
CA GLU A 220 -1.55 15.60 3.22
C GLU A 220 -2.17 14.25 3.56
N VAL A 221 -1.45 13.42 4.29
CA VAL A 221 -1.91 12.08 4.66
C VAL A 221 -3.10 12.14 5.61
N ARG A 222 -3.10 13.07 6.58
CA ARG A 222 -4.26 13.30 7.46
C ARG A 222 -5.47 13.78 6.66
N TYR A 223 -5.28 14.74 5.78
CA TYR A 223 -6.35 15.24 4.89
C TYR A 223 -6.91 14.13 3.99
N LEU A 224 -6.05 13.26 3.49
CA LEU A 224 -6.47 12.09 2.71
C LEU A 224 -7.32 11.12 3.55
N GLY A 225 -6.99 10.91 4.82
CA GLY A 225 -7.84 10.16 5.77
C GLY A 225 -9.25 10.75 5.87
N GLU A 226 -9.37 12.09 5.95
CA GLU A 226 -10.67 12.78 5.94
C GLU A 226 -11.43 12.58 4.62
N LEU A 227 -10.73 12.63 3.48
CA LEU A 227 -11.34 12.42 2.17
C LEU A 227 -11.85 10.99 1.99
N LEU A 228 -11.10 9.98 2.42
CA LEU A 228 -11.52 8.57 2.39
C LEU A 228 -12.74 8.33 3.28
N LYS A 229 -12.74 8.85 4.51
CA LYS A 229 -13.89 8.81 5.40
C LYS A 229 -15.13 9.44 4.75
N ARG A 230 -14.96 10.61 4.15
CA ARG A 230 -16.04 11.32 3.44
C ARG A 230 -16.55 10.53 2.23
N ALA A 231 -15.66 9.98 1.41
CA ALA A 231 -16.03 9.18 0.24
C ALA A 231 -16.85 7.94 0.61
N ALA A 232 -16.55 7.30 1.75
CA ALA A 232 -17.29 6.13 2.23
C ALA A 232 -18.72 6.46 2.69
N VAL A 233 -18.95 7.66 3.24
CA VAL A 233 -20.26 8.06 3.80
C VAL A 233 -21.10 8.93 2.86
N SER A 234 -20.49 9.48 1.82
CA SER A 234 -21.19 10.29 0.80
C SER A 234 -21.71 9.40 -0.34
N PRO A 235 -22.65 9.92 -1.18
CA PRO A 235 -23.08 9.22 -2.38
C PRO A 235 -21.92 8.86 -3.28
N ALA A 236 -21.86 7.59 -3.68
CA ALA A 236 -20.82 7.06 -4.55
C ALA A 236 -21.02 7.54 -5.99
N TYR A 237 -19.92 7.69 -6.74
CA TYR A 237 -19.96 7.97 -8.16
C TYR A 237 -20.61 6.81 -8.92
N ASN A 238 -21.64 7.12 -9.70
CA ASN A 238 -22.31 6.16 -10.57
C ASN A 238 -21.92 6.42 -12.03
N ALA A 239 -21.19 5.51 -12.63
CA ALA A 239 -20.75 5.62 -14.03
C ALA A 239 -21.91 5.69 -15.03
N SER A 240 -23.07 5.14 -14.69
CA SER A 240 -24.27 5.12 -15.54
C SER A 240 -25.19 6.32 -15.27
N GLN A 241 -24.86 7.22 -14.34
CA GLN A 241 -25.78 8.27 -13.86
C GLN A 241 -26.32 9.15 -14.99
N ALA A 242 -25.47 9.58 -15.91
CA ALA A 242 -25.90 10.44 -17.03
C ALA A 242 -26.92 9.73 -17.95
N ALA A 243 -26.63 8.47 -18.32
CA ALA A 243 -27.53 7.67 -19.16
C ALA A 243 -28.85 7.36 -18.45
N LEU A 244 -28.80 7.11 -17.12
CA LEU A 244 -30.01 6.87 -16.32
C LEU A 244 -30.86 8.12 -16.19
N HIS A 245 -30.25 9.31 -16.01
CA HIS A 245 -30.98 10.59 -16.03
C HIS A 245 -31.68 10.82 -17.36
N GLU A 246 -30.98 10.62 -18.49
CA GLU A 246 -31.56 10.76 -19.81
C GLU A 246 -32.76 9.81 -20.01
N LEU A 247 -32.61 8.54 -19.61
CA LEU A 247 -33.68 7.55 -19.69
C LEU A 247 -34.90 7.95 -18.84
N VAL A 248 -34.67 8.42 -17.61
CA VAL A 248 -35.74 8.86 -16.71
C VAL A 248 -36.50 10.05 -17.32
N GLU A 249 -35.80 11.02 -17.92
CA GLU A 249 -36.46 12.15 -18.59
C GLU A 249 -37.26 11.72 -19.83
N GLN A 250 -36.78 10.75 -20.60
CA GLN A 250 -37.53 10.18 -21.72
C GLN A 250 -38.82 9.48 -21.22
N ILE A 251 -38.75 8.72 -20.13
CA ILE A 251 -39.92 8.09 -19.51
C ILE A 251 -40.90 9.16 -18.97
N ARG A 252 -40.37 10.19 -18.29
CA ARG A 252 -41.19 11.29 -17.74
C ARG A 252 -41.92 12.07 -18.82
N ALA A 253 -41.34 12.24 -19.99
CA ALA A 253 -41.97 12.90 -21.15
C ALA A 253 -43.19 12.11 -21.66
N VAL A 254 -43.22 10.78 -21.50
CA VAL A 254 -44.34 9.91 -21.88
C VAL A 254 -45.36 9.79 -20.75
N SER A 255 -44.89 9.63 -19.50
CA SER A 255 -45.71 9.50 -18.30
C SER A 255 -44.99 10.12 -17.11
N PRO A 256 -45.41 11.27 -16.60
CA PRO A 256 -44.79 11.92 -15.44
C PRO A 256 -44.73 10.99 -14.20
N GLU A 257 -45.85 10.30 -13.91
CA GLU A 257 -45.91 9.39 -12.76
C GLU A 257 -44.92 8.21 -12.87
N LEU A 258 -44.81 7.63 -14.06
CA LEU A 258 -43.86 6.55 -14.30
C LEU A 258 -42.41 7.07 -14.28
N GLY A 259 -42.18 8.29 -14.77
CA GLY A 259 -40.89 8.98 -14.69
C GLY A 259 -40.43 9.22 -13.27
N ASP A 260 -41.33 9.66 -12.39
CA ASP A 260 -41.01 9.86 -10.97
C ASP A 260 -40.70 8.56 -10.23
N ARG A 261 -41.42 7.47 -10.53
CA ARG A 261 -41.10 6.13 -10.01
C ARG A 261 -39.75 5.65 -10.54
N ALA A 262 -39.48 5.82 -11.83
CA ALA A 262 -38.20 5.46 -12.42
C ALA A 262 -37.04 6.26 -11.79
N ALA A 263 -37.23 7.55 -11.51
CA ALA A 263 -36.24 8.37 -10.83
C ALA A 263 -35.92 7.84 -9.41
N GLN A 264 -36.94 7.48 -8.64
CA GLN A 264 -36.78 6.93 -7.28
C GLN A 264 -35.96 5.63 -7.27
N GLU A 265 -36.15 4.75 -8.24
CA GLU A 265 -35.47 3.46 -8.30
C GLU A 265 -34.09 3.53 -8.98
N LEU A 266 -33.97 4.25 -10.11
CA LEU A 266 -32.77 4.26 -10.94
C LEU A 266 -31.75 5.32 -10.54
N LEU A 267 -32.19 6.46 -9.97
CA LEU A 267 -31.32 7.56 -9.54
C LEU A 267 -31.08 7.58 -8.03
N ARG A 268 -31.39 6.49 -7.35
CA ARG A 268 -31.17 6.35 -5.92
C ARG A 268 -29.69 6.53 -5.59
N GLU A 269 -29.39 7.37 -4.60
CA GLU A 269 -28.03 7.52 -4.06
C GLU A 269 -27.59 6.25 -3.32
N VAL A 270 -26.42 5.77 -3.66
CA VAL A 270 -25.78 4.62 -3.00
C VAL A 270 -24.61 5.13 -2.16
N ARG A 271 -24.58 4.78 -0.88
CA ARG A 271 -23.48 5.06 0.05
C ARG A 271 -22.79 3.76 0.42
N MET A 272 -21.46 3.74 0.38
CA MET A 272 -20.70 2.50 0.45
C MET A 272 -20.57 1.95 1.87
N ALA A 273 -20.24 2.80 2.85
CA ALA A 273 -20.07 2.39 4.25
C ALA A 273 -20.44 3.53 5.22
N PRO A 274 -21.70 4.04 5.20
CA PRO A 274 -22.10 5.20 5.98
C PRO A 274 -22.07 4.96 7.49
N THR A 275 -22.22 3.72 7.94
CA THR A 275 -22.23 3.35 9.35
C THR A 275 -20.88 2.86 9.84
N LEU A 276 -20.22 2.00 9.07
CA LEU A 276 -19.05 1.24 9.52
C LEU A 276 -17.78 2.07 9.67
N VAL A 277 -17.64 3.22 8.95
CA VAL A 277 -16.44 4.08 9.02
C VAL A 277 -16.67 5.43 9.72
N LYS A 278 -17.90 5.73 10.16
CA LYS A 278 -18.21 7.06 10.72
C LYS A 278 -17.45 7.39 12.01
N TYR A 279 -17.02 6.38 12.76
CA TYR A 279 -16.28 6.54 14.02
C TYR A 279 -14.76 6.36 13.87
N ALA A 280 -14.25 6.28 12.65
CA ALA A 280 -12.81 6.32 12.41
C ALA A 280 -12.27 7.72 12.74
N ASP A 281 -11.59 7.85 13.87
CA ASP A 281 -11.02 9.09 14.38
C ASP A 281 -9.51 8.94 14.58
N PRO A 282 -8.74 10.03 14.75
CA PRO A 282 -7.33 9.94 15.07
C PRO A 282 -7.09 9.09 16.33
N ASN A 283 -6.13 8.18 16.27
CA ASN A 283 -5.79 7.29 17.38
C ASN A 283 -4.74 7.95 18.28
N SER A 284 -5.16 8.40 19.46
CA SER A 284 -4.28 9.04 20.44
C SER A 284 -3.17 8.10 20.95
N TYR A 285 -3.44 6.79 21.03
CA TYR A 285 -2.44 5.79 21.37
C TYR A 285 -1.26 5.82 20.38
N GLU A 286 -1.55 5.80 19.08
CA GLU A 286 -0.49 5.86 18.05
C GLU A 286 0.27 7.20 18.08
N VAL A 287 -0.43 8.32 18.22
CA VAL A 287 0.16 9.67 18.21
C VAL A 287 1.10 9.87 19.40
N GLU A 288 0.64 9.59 20.61
CA GLU A 288 1.43 9.80 21.83
C GLU A 288 2.57 8.79 21.94
N THR A 289 2.32 7.53 21.64
CA THR A 289 3.37 6.49 21.68
C THR A 289 4.48 6.79 20.67
N ARG A 290 4.15 7.21 19.45
CA ARG A 290 5.15 7.61 18.45
C ARG A 290 6.01 8.76 18.94
N ARG A 291 5.42 9.76 19.59
CA ARG A 291 6.14 10.90 20.16
C ARG A 291 7.15 10.44 21.22
N GLU A 292 6.72 9.61 22.16
CA GLU A 292 7.55 9.12 23.26
C GLU A 292 8.66 8.17 22.79
N LEU A 293 8.36 7.25 21.87
CA LEU A 293 9.36 6.35 21.30
C LEU A 293 10.41 7.09 20.45
N ARG A 294 10.01 8.16 19.75
CA ARG A 294 10.96 9.02 19.02
C ARG A 294 11.92 9.74 19.98
N GLN A 295 11.43 10.20 21.12
CA GLN A 295 12.26 10.76 22.16
C GLN A 295 13.23 9.71 22.73
N ALA A 296 12.74 8.54 23.10
CA ALA A 296 13.58 7.45 23.63
C ALA A 296 14.64 7.00 22.61
N ALA A 297 14.29 6.95 21.31
CA ALA A 297 15.25 6.64 20.26
C ALA A 297 16.37 7.72 20.17
N THR A 298 16.01 8.98 20.28
CA THR A 298 16.99 10.09 20.29
C THR A 298 17.91 10.02 21.49
N GLU A 299 17.37 9.79 22.68
CA GLU A 299 18.16 9.66 23.92
C GLU A 299 19.12 8.46 23.88
N LEU A 300 18.66 7.33 23.36
CA LEU A 300 19.45 6.09 23.28
C LEU A 300 20.53 6.13 22.19
N LEU A 301 20.23 6.72 21.03
CA LEU A 301 21.03 6.58 19.81
C LEU A 301 21.61 7.89 19.27
N GLY A 302 21.16 9.06 19.75
CA GLY A 302 21.37 10.36 19.11
C GLY A 302 22.84 10.74 18.83
N ASN A 303 23.79 10.19 19.56
CA ASN A 303 25.22 10.49 19.44
C ASN A 303 26.00 9.39 18.67
N LEU A 304 25.35 8.37 18.20
CA LEU A 304 26.00 7.29 17.46
C LEU A 304 26.17 7.65 15.98
N GLN A 305 27.24 7.17 15.38
CA GLN A 305 27.37 7.16 13.92
C GLN A 305 26.62 5.96 13.35
N ILE A 306 25.93 6.16 12.22
CA ILE A 306 25.23 5.07 11.54
C ILE A 306 26.27 4.09 11.00
N ALA A 307 26.22 2.84 11.47
CA ALA A 307 27.13 1.79 11.04
C ALA A 307 26.86 1.38 9.59
N ALA A 308 27.91 1.05 8.85
CA ALA A 308 27.79 0.44 7.54
C ALA A 308 27.23 -0.99 7.66
N THR A 309 26.32 -1.36 6.77
CA THR A 309 25.68 -2.67 6.72
C THR A 309 25.58 -3.18 5.30
N PRO A 310 25.46 -4.51 5.09
CA PRO A 310 25.06 -5.02 3.79
C PRO A 310 23.66 -4.50 3.40
N THR A 311 23.32 -4.56 2.12
CA THR A 311 22.00 -4.23 1.59
C THR A 311 20.90 -5.07 2.26
N VAL A 312 21.16 -6.34 2.46
CA VAL A 312 20.28 -7.30 3.15
C VAL A 312 21.02 -7.96 4.30
N ASP A 313 20.56 -7.76 5.52
CA ASP A 313 21.09 -8.42 6.73
C ASP A 313 20.05 -9.39 7.29
N LEU A 314 20.30 -10.70 7.18
CA LEU A 314 19.48 -11.75 7.81
C LEU A 314 19.83 -11.83 9.30
N LEU A 315 18.87 -11.45 10.13
CA LEU A 315 19.03 -11.35 11.58
C LEU A 315 18.93 -12.73 12.27
N ASP A 316 19.63 -12.87 13.39
CA ASP A 316 19.55 -14.03 14.25
C ASP A 316 18.37 -13.95 15.21
N GLN A 317 17.91 -15.10 15.71
CA GLN A 317 16.91 -15.16 16.77
C GLN A 317 17.48 -14.58 18.07
N GLU A 318 16.61 -13.96 18.84
CA GLU A 318 16.95 -13.30 20.10
C GLU A 318 15.80 -13.39 21.12
N PRO A 319 16.05 -13.12 22.41
CA PRO A 319 15.00 -13.08 23.42
C PRO A 319 13.89 -12.10 23.04
N LEU A 320 12.64 -12.45 23.31
CA LEU A 320 11.46 -11.67 22.91
C LEU A 320 11.53 -10.20 23.37
N GLU A 321 11.89 -9.93 24.60
CA GLU A 321 11.98 -8.56 25.13
C GLU A 321 13.04 -7.72 24.38
N VAL A 322 14.14 -8.33 23.94
CA VAL A 322 15.17 -7.66 23.13
C VAL A 322 14.63 -7.36 21.74
N GLU A 323 13.92 -8.30 21.11
CA GLU A 323 13.28 -8.08 19.80
C GLU A 323 12.27 -6.94 19.88
N LEU A 324 11.36 -6.98 20.87
CA LEU A 324 10.31 -5.97 21.01
C LEU A 324 10.89 -4.57 21.24
N ALA A 325 11.79 -4.41 22.21
CA ALA A 325 12.41 -3.10 22.49
C ALA A 325 13.20 -2.58 21.28
N THR A 326 13.96 -3.45 20.60
CA THR A 326 14.72 -3.09 19.41
C THR A 326 13.78 -2.64 18.27
N THR A 327 12.69 -3.37 18.04
CA THR A 327 11.74 -3.06 16.96
C THR A 327 10.98 -1.76 17.22
N LEU A 328 10.60 -1.48 18.48
CA LEU A 328 9.95 -0.23 18.86
C LEU A 328 10.84 0.99 18.58
N ILE A 329 12.14 0.90 18.90
CA ILE A 329 13.10 1.97 18.61
C ILE A 329 13.46 2.06 17.13
N TYR A 330 13.44 0.92 16.40
CA TYR A 330 13.81 0.86 15.00
C TYR A 330 12.97 1.79 14.11
N GLU A 331 11.66 1.80 14.30
CA GLU A 331 10.72 2.62 13.52
C GLU A 331 11.01 4.14 13.64
N HIS A 332 11.55 4.56 14.78
CA HIS A 332 11.76 5.96 15.14
C HIS A 332 13.22 6.41 15.04
N SER A 333 14.04 5.66 14.29
CA SER A 333 15.47 5.93 14.14
C SER A 333 15.92 5.76 12.68
N HIS A 334 17.24 5.95 12.44
CA HIS A 334 17.88 5.70 11.13
C HIS A 334 19.03 4.70 11.26
N TYR A 335 19.08 3.95 12.37
CA TYR A 335 20.18 3.03 12.66
C TYR A 335 19.86 1.60 12.19
N PRO A 336 20.91 0.80 11.83
CA PRO A 336 20.74 -0.62 11.56
C PRO A 336 20.19 -1.38 12.76
N TYR A 337 19.41 -2.43 12.52
CA TYR A 337 18.81 -3.25 13.57
C TYR A 337 19.86 -3.77 14.59
N ARG A 338 20.98 -4.30 14.10
CA ARG A 338 22.05 -4.84 14.99
C ARG A 338 22.66 -3.76 15.88
N GLN A 339 22.78 -2.53 15.39
CA GLN A 339 23.31 -1.41 16.16
C GLN A 339 22.33 -0.98 17.26
N ILE A 340 21.03 -0.90 16.96
CA ILE A 340 19.98 -0.61 17.95
C ILE A 340 19.93 -1.72 18.98
N ARG A 341 19.94 -3.00 18.57
CA ARG A 341 19.98 -4.15 19.47
C ARG A 341 21.15 -4.08 20.43
N GLN A 342 22.34 -3.74 19.94
CA GLN A 342 23.52 -3.61 20.80
C GLN A 342 23.35 -2.50 21.83
N ALA A 343 22.79 -1.35 21.44
CA ALA A 343 22.49 -0.25 22.36
C ALA A 343 21.46 -0.68 23.43
N ILE A 344 20.38 -1.36 23.04
CA ILE A 344 19.35 -1.90 23.92
C ILE A 344 19.92 -2.93 24.91
N GLN A 345 20.79 -3.82 24.46
CA GLN A 345 21.45 -4.81 25.33
C GLN A 345 22.40 -4.14 26.31
N GLY A 346 23.18 -3.16 25.84
CA GLY A 346 24.10 -2.38 26.67
C GLY A 346 23.43 -1.51 27.72
N ALA A 347 22.24 -0.97 27.42
CA ALA A 347 21.46 -0.16 28.35
C ALA A 347 20.82 -0.97 29.50
N GLY A 348 20.76 -2.30 29.39
CA GLY A 348 20.30 -3.19 30.45
C GLY A 348 18.78 -3.38 30.50
N GLU A 349 18.36 -4.24 31.43
CA GLU A 349 16.95 -4.65 31.58
C GLU A 349 15.99 -3.50 31.94
N PRO A 350 16.30 -2.55 32.82
CA PRO A 350 15.39 -1.46 33.15
C PRO A 350 14.99 -0.61 31.92
N ILE A 351 15.95 -0.27 31.06
CA ILE A 351 15.69 0.51 29.85
C ILE A 351 14.88 -0.30 28.83
N ARG A 352 15.15 -1.60 28.68
CA ARG A 352 14.32 -2.47 27.82
C ARG A 352 12.87 -2.49 28.26
N ARG A 353 12.61 -2.64 29.56
CA ARG A 353 11.25 -2.60 30.11
C ARG A 353 10.58 -1.25 29.88
N GLU A 354 11.29 -0.16 30.16
CA GLU A 354 10.76 1.20 29.93
C GLU A 354 10.34 1.40 28.46
N ILE A 355 11.15 0.97 27.48
CA ILE A 355 10.81 1.09 26.06
C ILE A 355 9.56 0.26 25.72
N ILE A 356 9.41 -0.94 26.26
CA ILE A 356 8.20 -1.77 26.06
C ILE A 356 6.99 -1.10 26.72
N ASP A 357 7.15 -0.54 27.92
CA ASP A 357 6.10 0.18 28.63
C ASP A 357 5.66 1.46 27.88
N LEU A 358 6.59 2.19 27.25
CA LEU A 358 6.27 3.30 26.35
C LEU A 358 5.37 2.84 25.19
N GLY A 359 5.67 1.69 24.60
CA GLY A 359 4.90 1.10 23.52
C GLY A 359 3.47 0.70 23.91
N LEU A 360 3.16 0.57 25.20
CA LEU A 360 1.87 0.10 25.71
C LEU A 360 1.13 1.14 26.57
N ARG A 361 1.82 2.15 27.09
CA ARG A 361 1.34 3.11 28.08
C ARG A 361 0.01 3.77 27.72
N HIS A 362 -0.13 4.18 26.47
CA HIS A 362 -1.32 4.89 25.99
C HIS A 362 -2.38 3.98 25.39
N ARG A 363 -2.16 2.65 25.39
CA ARG A 363 -3.07 1.69 24.76
C ARG A 363 -4.39 1.57 25.54
N GLY A 364 -5.51 1.91 24.88
CA GLY A 364 -6.86 1.72 25.37
C GLY A 364 -7.41 0.31 25.08
N LYS A 365 -8.60 0.03 25.60
CA LYS A 365 -9.26 -1.29 25.51
C LYS A 365 -9.47 -1.79 24.07
N HIS A 366 -9.71 -0.88 23.15
CA HIS A 366 -10.09 -1.19 21.77
C HIS A 366 -8.98 -0.98 20.76
N ASP A 367 -7.81 -0.47 21.20
CA ASP A 367 -6.68 -0.24 20.34
C ASP A 367 -5.99 -1.55 19.96
N GLU A 368 -5.69 -1.71 18.69
CA GLU A 368 -4.83 -2.80 18.20
C GLU A 368 -3.39 -2.55 18.65
N MET A 369 -2.62 -3.62 18.76
CA MET A 369 -1.19 -3.52 19.08
C MET A 369 -0.44 -2.86 17.92
N LEU A 370 0.53 -1.99 18.22
CA LEU A 370 1.46 -1.49 17.19
C LEU A 370 2.12 -2.64 16.44
N ARG A 371 2.35 -2.45 15.15
CA ARG A 371 3.02 -3.45 14.28
C ARG A 371 4.40 -3.86 14.82
N ALA A 372 5.08 -2.97 15.53
CA ALA A 372 6.34 -3.24 16.19
C ALA A 372 6.28 -4.40 17.21
N PHE A 373 5.10 -4.69 17.77
CA PHE A 373 4.91 -5.84 18.67
C PHE A 373 4.72 -7.18 17.95
N CYS A 374 4.62 -7.19 16.62
CA CYS A 374 4.61 -8.45 15.87
C CYS A 374 6.00 -9.09 15.90
N ALA A 375 6.15 -10.16 16.68
CA ALA A 375 7.41 -10.86 16.92
C ALA A 375 7.28 -12.37 16.65
N GLY A 376 8.39 -13.09 16.67
CA GLY A 376 8.43 -14.54 16.51
C GLY A 376 8.53 -15.06 15.09
N GLN A 377 8.70 -14.21 14.07
CA GLN A 377 8.96 -14.64 12.71
C GLN A 377 10.38 -15.20 12.59
N GLN A 378 10.51 -16.37 11.92
CA GLN A 378 11.79 -17.06 11.78
C GLN A 378 12.78 -16.28 10.91
N PHE A 379 12.30 -15.61 9.88
CA PHE A 379 13.13 -14.84 8.96
C PHE A 379 12.88 -13.33 9.16
N ARG A 380 13.94 -12.63 9.54
CA ARG A 380 13.94 -11.20 9.78
C ARG A 380 15.08 -10.59 9.00
N PHE A 381 14.76 -9.70 8.06
CA PHE A 381 15.73 -9.03 7.21
C PHE A 381 15.72 -7.54 7.47
N ASP A 382 16.85 -6.97 7.88
CA ASP A 382 17.07 -5.52 7.85
C ASP A 382 17.56 -5.15 6.45
N ILE A 383 16.73 -4.45 5.67
CA ILE A 383 16.96 -4.14 4.26
C ILE A 383 17.15 -2.65 4.07
N LEU A 384 18.27 -2.27 3.43
CA LEU A 384 18.56 -0.91 2.98
C LEU A 384 18.51 -0.85 1.46
N MET A 385 17.50 -0.21 0.88
CA MET A 385 17.28 -0.15 -0.56
C MET A 385 16.71 1.20 -0.99
N ASP A 386 16.81 1.52 -2.27
CA ASP A 386 16.18 2.73 -2.82
C ASP A 386 14.65 2.74 -2.64
N ILE A 387 14.07 3.94 -2.53
CA ILE A 387 12.63 4.11 -2.31
C ILE A 387 11.83 3.57 -3.50
N GLY A 388 12.35 3.70 -4.73
CA GLY A 388 11.70 3.17 -5.93
C GLY A 388 11.54 1.66 -5.90
N GLY A 389 12.60 0.93 -5.52
CA GLY A 389 12.56 -0.53 -5.31
C GLY A 389 11.74 -0.92 -4.09
N PHE A 390 11.81 -0.16 -3.00
CA PHE A 390 10.99 -0.37 -1.82
C PHE A 390 9.49 -0.41 -2.14
N ARG A 391 8.98 0.49 -2.97
CA ARG A 391 7.56 0.50 -3.38
C ARG A 391 7.10 -0.81 -4.01
N ASP A 392 7.97 -1.48 -4.76
CA ASP A 392 7.68 -2.79 -5.35
C ASP A 392 7.74 -3.93 -4.30
N MET A 393 8.66 -3.83 -3.33
CA MET A 393 8.77 -4.78 -2.22
C MET A 393 7.67 -4.58 -1.17
N HIS A 394 7.20 -3.36 -0.98
CA HIS A 394 6.13 -3.00 -0.04
C HIS A 394 4.79 -3.68 -0.36
N ARG A 395 4.61 -4.17 -1.58
CA ARG A 395 3.42 -4.92 -2.00
C ARG A 395 3.32 -6.34 -1.41
N HIS A 396 4.36 -6.85 -0.77
CA HIS A 396 4.36 -8.15 -0.10
C HIS A 396 3.71 -8.04 1.28
N ARG A 397 2.37 -8.15 1.33
CA ARG A 397 1.58 -7.88 2.55
C ARG A 397 1.51 -9.03 3.52
N ARG A 398 1.91 -10.24 3.11
CA ARG A 398 2.01 -11.39 4.02
C ARG A 398 3.15 -11.25 5.02
N CYS A 399 4.18 -10.46 4.71
CA CYS A 399 5.24 -10.13 5.66
C CYS A 399 4.90 -8.90 6.50
N ILE A 400 5.42 -8.86 7.73
CA ILE A 400 5.38 -7.67 8.58
C ILE A 400 6.50 -6.74 8.15
N GLN A 401 6.16 -5.53 7.79
CA GLN A 401 7.11 -4.52 7.36
C GLN A 401 7.10 -3.34 8.34
N ILE A 402 8.26 -2.96 8.84
CA ILE A 402 8.44 -1.83 9.75
C ILE A 402 9.49 -0.93 9.11
N GLY A 403 9.03 0.18 8.52
CA GLY A 403 9.88 1.13 7.82
C GLY A 403 10.35 2.23 8.73
N GLN A 404 11.62 2.65 8.57
CA GLN A 404 12.09 3.91 9.14
C GLN A 404 11.56 5.09 8.32
N GLU A 405 11.67 6.32 8.86
CA GLU A 405 11.31 7.55 8.14
C GLU A 405 12.16 7.76 6.89
N PHE A 406 11.66 8.56 5.94
CA PHE A 406 12.44 8.92 4.76
C PHE A 406 13.59 9.84 5.14
N THR A 407 14.75 9.66 4.48
CA THR A 407 15.95 10.45 4.80
C THR A 407 16.93 10.45 3.64
N THR A 408 17.76 11.45 3.57
CA THR A 408 18.92 11.51 2.67
C THR A 408 20.20 10.91 3.27
N LYS A 409 20.20 10.55 4.55
CA LYS A 409 21.39 10.10 5.31
C LYS A 409 21.99 8.77 4.84
N HIS A 410 21.21 7.93 4.18
CA HIS A 410 21.67 6.62 3.69
C HIS A 410 22.27 6.68 2.28
N GLY A 411 22.38 7.87 1.70
CA GLY A 411 22.81 8.04 0.31
C GLY A 411 21.76 7.57 -0.70
N TYR A 412 22.16 7.48 -1.94
CA TYR A 412 21.30 7.15 -3.08
C TYR A 412 21.94 6.12 -3.99
N ASP A 413 21.12 5.44 -4.77
CA ASP A 413 21.56 4.49 -5.79
C ASP A 413 21.71 5.18 -7.16
N VAL A 414 22.63 4.67 -7.96
CA VAL A 414 22.90 5.13 -9.33
C VAL A 414 22.80 3.94 -10.26
N PRO A 415 21.80 3.89 -11.15
CA PRO A 415 21.74 2.87 -12.18
C PRO A 415 22.97 2.90 -13.12
N ASP A 416 23.42 1.74 -13.60
CA ASP A 416 24.56 1.65 -14.50
C ASP A 416 24.31 2.42 -15.81
N GLU A 417 23.08 2.44 -16.28
CA GLU A 417 22.66 3.17 -17.48
C GLU A 417 22.85 4.69 -17.34
N VAL A 418 22.84 5.24 -16.14
CA VAL A 418 23.16 6.67 -15.91
C VAL A 418 24.60 6.97 -16.30
N ASN A 419 25.53 6.07 -15.98
CA ASN A 419 26.92 6.17 -16.40
C ASN A 419 27.05 6.00 -17.92
N ALA A 420 26.42 4.95 -18.46
CA ALA A 420 26.48 4.58 -19.86
C ALA A 420 25.86 5.66 -20.77
N ALA A 421 24.80 6.33 -20.34
CA ALA A 421 24.17 7.45 -21.05
C ALA A 421 24.92 8.79 -20.87
N GLY A 422 26.09 8.79 -20.19
CA GLY A 422 26.90 9.99 -19.96
C GLY A 422 26.22 11.02 -19.03
N ALA A 423 25.29 10.60 -18.17
CA ALA A 423 24.49 11.47 -17.30
C ALA A 423 25.00 11.52 -15.85
N ARG A 424 26.07 10.79 -15.50
CA ARG A 424 26.55 10.66 -14.12
C ARG A 424 26.80 11.99 -13.42
N GLY A 425 27.47 12.92 -14.09
CA GLY A 425 27.83 14.21 -13.49
C GLY A 425 26.62 15.08 -13.14
N SER A 426 25.62 15.16 -14.04
CA SER A 426 24.38 15.91 -13.79
C SER A 426 23.52 15.23 -12.74
N TYR A 427 23.43 13.90 -12.76
CA TYR A 427 22.73 13.09 -11.77
C TYR A 427 23.28 13.32 -10.35
N ASP A 428 24.59 13.14 -10.15
CA ASP A 428 25.21 13.36 -8.85
C ASP A 428 25.07 14.80 -8.37
N ALA A 429 25.18 15.78 -9.29
CA ALA A 429 25.02 17.20 -8.95
C ALA A 429 23.59 17.52 -8.46
N VAL A 430 22.56 17.00 -9.13
CA VAL A 430 21.17 17.23 -8.70
C VAL A 430 20.86 16.51 -7.40
N MET A 431 21.33 15.26 -7.20
CA MET A 431 21.12 14.51 -5.97
C MET A 431 21.78 15.20 -4.77
N LYS A 432 23.01 15.66 -4.91
CA LYS A 432 23.73 16.38 -3.84
C LYS A 432 23.02 17.67 -3.45
N ARG A 433 22.66 18.50 -4.43
CA ARG A 433 21.91 19.74 -4.18
C ARG A 433 20.54 19.48 -3.54
N THR A 434 19.89 18.39 -3.93
CA THR A 434 18.60 18.00 -3.33
C THR A 434 18.79 17.58 -1.87
N ALA A 435 19.83 16.82 -1.54
CA ALA A 435 20.13 16.46 -0.15
C ALA A 435 20.37 17.70 0.72
N GLU A 436 21.16 18.67 0.22
CA GLU A 436 21.42 19.95 0.86
C GLU A 436 20.13 20.76 1.08
N ALA A 437 19.25 20.80 0.06
CA ALA A 437 17.96 21.48 0.15
C ALA A 437 17.01 20.81 1.15
N VAL A 438 16.93 19.49 1.17
CA VAL A 438 16.14 18.72 2.15
C VAL A 438 16.61 19.00 3.58
N GLU A 439 17.94 19.05 3.80
CA GLU A 439 18.49 19.39 5.10
C GLU A 439 18.14 20.82 5.52
N GLN A 440 18.28 21.79 4.62
CA GLN A 440 17.89 23.19 4.88
C GLN A 440 16.40 23.33 5.16
N LEU A 441 15.54 22.67 4.40
CA LEU A 441 14.09 22.68 4.62
C LEU A 441 13.71 22.06 5.97
N ALA A 442 14.37 20.97 6.38
CA ALA A 442 14.12 20.31 7.66
C ALA A 442 14.54 21.13 8.89
N GLN A 443 15.45 22.10 8.71
CA GLN A 443 15.93 23.01 9.76
C GLN A 443 15.10 24.30 9.88
N GLN A 444 14.12 24.51 9.00
CA GLN A 444 13.27 25.70 9.03
C GLN A 444 12.44 25.76 10.33
N ARG A 445 11.97 26.97 10.67
CA ARG A 445 11.11 27.15 11.82
C ARG A 445 9.69 26.64 11.50
N GLY A 446 9.21 25.72 12.29
CA GLY A 446 7.86 25.16 12.15
C GLY A 446 7.78 23.72 12.64
N THR A 447 6.63 23.34 13.15
CA THR A 447 6.41 22.01 13.75
C THR A 447 6.45 20.88 12.73
N GLU A 448 6.33 21.19 11.44
CA GLU A 448 6.25 20.21 10.34
C GLU A 448 7.36 20.40 9.30
N ALA A 449 8.43 21.15 9.64
CA ALA A 449 9.51 21.44 8.69
C ALA A 449 10.19 20.16 8.18
N LYS A 450 10.40 19.19 9.06
CA LYS A 450 10.99 17.89 8.71
C LYS A 450 10.07 17.09 7.76
N GLU A 451 8.80 16.99 8.09
CA GLU A 451 7.79 16.31 7.29
C GLU A 451 7.63 16.97 5.91
N ASN A 452 7.64 18.29 5.85
CA ASN A 452 7.57 19.04 4.59
C ASN A 452 8.81 18.83 3.71
N ALA A 453 9.99 18.69 4.31
CA ALA A 453 11.23 18.43 3.59
C ALA A 453 11.27 17.04 2.94
N GLU A 454 10.63 16.03 3.55
CA GLU A 454 10.61 14.66 3.04
C GLU A 454 9.98 14.55 1.63
N TYR A 455 9.03 15.43 1.30
CA TYR A 455 8.42 15.47 -0.04
C TYR A 455 9.41 15.77 -1.17
N ALA A 456 10.54 16.42 -0.87
CA ALA A 456 11.57 16.71 -1.86
C ALA A 456 12.56 15.55 -2.10
N ILE A 457 12.48 14.46 -1.33
CA ILE A 457 13.42 13.32 -1.44
C ILE A 457 13.10 12.50 -2.69
N PRO A 458 14.05 12.34 -3.65
CA PRO A 458 13.90 11.48 -4.83
C PRO A 458 13.87 9.98 -4.51
N LEU A 459 13.26 9.21 -5.39
CA LEU A 459 13.14 7.75 -5.27
C LEU A 459 14.48 7.00 -5.26
N ALA A 460 15.56 7.60 -5.71
CA ALA A 460 16.91 7.04 -5.64
C ALA A 460 17.47 6.94 -4.23
N PHE A 461 17.03 7.80 -3.31
CA PHE A 461 17.52 7.73 -1.93
C PHE A 461 17.09 6.43 -1.26
N ARG A 462 17.96 5.96 -0.35
CA ARG A 462 17.76 4.68 0.31
C ARG A 462 16.91 4.82 1.54
N LYS A 463 16.02 3.84 1.72
CA LYS A 463 15.16 3.65 2.90
C LYS A 463 15.50 2.34 3.58
N ARG A 464 15.54 2.36 4.90
CA ARG A 464 15.72 1.15 5.71
C ARG A 464 14.37 0.61 6.16
N THR A 465 14.18 -0.70 6.01
CA THR A 465 12.93 -1.37 6.40
C THR A 465 13.23 -2.77 6.94
N LEU A 466 12.63 -3.10 8.08
CA LEU A 466 12.67 -4.43 8.67
C LEU A 466 11.52 -5.27 8.10
N PHE A 467 11.86 -6.38 7.44
CA PHE A 467 10.92 -7.37 6.92
C PHE A 467 10.94 -8.61 7.80
N LYS A 468 9.78 -9.00 8.33
CA LYS A 468 9.62 -10.20 9.17
C LYS A 468 8.61 -11.13 8.51
N MET A 469 8.98 -12.41 8.29
CA MET A 469 8.18 -13.36 7.52
C MET A 469 8.46 -14.81 7.85
N ASP A 470 7.61 -15.69 7.35
CA ASP A 470 7.84 -17.15 7.34
C ASP A 470 8.64 -17.59 6.10
N PHE A 471 9.05 -18.85 6.06
CA PHE A 471 9.84 -19.39 4.95
C PHE A 471 9.09 -19.40 3.62
N ALA A 472 7.76 -19.62 3.63
CA ALA A 472 6.97 -19.64 2.40
C ALA A 472 6.95 -18.25 1.72
N GLU A 473 6.91 -17.16 2.50
CA GLU A 473 7.01 -15.81 1.95
C GLU A 473 8.42 -15.48 1.48
N VAL A 474 9.47 -16.00 2.14
CA VAL A 474 10.86 -15.90 1.64
C VAL A 474 10.97 -16.55 0.25
N VAL A 475 10.43 -17.75 0.08
CA VAL A 475 10.41 -18.45 -1.23
C VAL A 475 9.68 -17.61 -2.26
N TYR A 476 8.45 -17.16 -1.93
CA TYR A 476 7.62 -16.38 -2.84
C TYR A 476 8.30 -15.09 -3.31
N ILE A 477 8.86 -14.31 -2.39
CA ILE A 477 9.58 -13.08 -2.72
C ILE A 477 10.80 -13.38 -3.58
N SER A 478 11.62 -14.37 -3.17
CA SER A 478 12.86 -14.71 -3.87
C SER A 478 12.60 -15.16 -5.32
N GLU A 479 11.62 -16.03 -5.54
CA GLU A 479 11.28 -16.52 -6.87
C GLU A 479 10.62 -15.45 -7.74
N LEU A 480 9.64 -14.71 -7.20
CA LEU A 480 8.90 -13.69 -7.95
C LEU A 480 9.79 -12.49 -8.31
N ARG A 481 10.56 -11.98 -7.35
CA ARG A 481 11.26 -10.71 -7.49
C ARG A 481 12.62 -10.81 -8.16
N THR A 482 13.20 -11.99 -8.31
CA THR A 482 14.42 -12.19 -9.12
C THR A 482 14.13 -12.28 -10.62
N GLY A 483 12.86 -12.42 -11.02
CA GLY A 483 12.45 -12.56 -12.42
C GLY A 483 12.94 -11.43 -13.34
N PRO A 484 13.28 -11.71 -14.63
CA PRO A 484 13.97 -10.77 -15.54
C PRO A 484 13.12 -9.55 -15.93
N ALA A 485 11.79 -9.60 -15.81
CA ALA A 485 10.91 -8.46 -16.03
C ALA A 485 10.98 -7.41 -14.91
N GLY A 486 11.66 -7.74 -13.81
CA GLY A 486 11.80 -6.89 -12.65
C GLY A 486 12.79 -5.72 -12.86
N HIS A 487 12.66 -4.70 -12.00
CA HIS A 487 13.68 -3.65 -11.88
C HIS A 487 14.92 -4.20 -11.17
N PHE A 488 16.10 -3.82 -11.63
CA PHE A 488 17.37 -4.36 -11.12
C PHE A 488 17.50 -4.24 -9.59
N SER A 489 17.09 -3.12 -9.00
CA SER A 489 17.24 -2.87 -7.56
C SER A 489 16.54 -3.94 -6.71
N TYR A 490 15.23 -4.10 -6.84
CA TYR A 490 14.54 -5.12 -6.04
C TYR A 490 14.87 -6.55 -6.45
N ARG A 491 15.30 -6.78 -7.71
CA ARG A 491 15.85 -8.08 -8.12
C ARG A 491 17.09 -8.43 -7.31
N ASN A 492 18.03 -7.47 -7.20
CA ASN A 492 19.25 -7.63 -6.41
C ASN A 492 18.94 -7.84 -4.92
N VAL A 493 17.96 -7.11 -4.37
CA VAL A 493 17.53 -7.29 -2.98
C VAL A 493 16.95 -8.69 -2.76
N ALA A 494 16.04 -9.15 -3.63
CA ALA A 494 15.44 -10.47 -3.51
C ALA A 494 16.49 -11.60 -3.67
N TYR A 495 17.45 -11.40 -4.55
CA TYR A 495 18.56 -12.34 -4.73
C TYR A 495 19.49 -12.37 -3.50
N ALA A 496 19.80 -11.19 -2.94
CA ALA A 496 20.58 -11.10 -1.70
C ALA A 496 19.84 -11.73 -0.49
N MET A 497 18.49 -11.65 -0.44
CA MET A 497 17.69 -12.39 0.55
C MET A 497 17.87 -13.90 0.37
N TYR A 498 17.75 -14.40 -0.87
CA TYR A 498 18.02 -15.80 -1.19
C TYR A 498 19.43 -16.23 -0.76
N GLU A 499 20.46 -15.47 -1.12
CA GLU A 499 21.86 -15.79 -0.75
C GLU A 499 22.07 -15.82 0.77
N ALA A 500 21.45 -14.89 1.51
CA ALA A 500 21.52 -14.86 2.97
C ALA A 500 20.90 -16.13 3.59
N VAL A 501 19.78 -16.60 3.03
CA VAL A 501 19.15 -17.86 3.44
C VAL A 501 19.98 -19.07 3.01
N ALA A 502 20.55 -19.05 1.80
CA ALA A 502 21.40 -20.14 1.29
C ALA A 502 22.65 -20.36 2.15
N ARG A 503 23.26 -19.29 2.63
CA ARG A 503 24.40 -19.37 3.57
C ARG A 503 24.02 -20.01 4.90
N LYS A 504 22.83 -19.74 5.42
CA LYS A 504 22.38 -20.21 6.74
C LYS A 504 21.65 -21.55 6.68
N TYR A 505 20.89 -21.78 5.60
CA TYR A 505 20.00 -22.93 5.41
C TYR A 505 20.17 -23.56 4.01
N PRO A 506 21.36 -24.08 3.64
CA PRO A 506 21.63 -24.56 2.28
C PRO A 506 20.71 -25.70 1.86
N ALA A 507 20.31 -26.57 2.80
CA ALA A 507 19.39 -27.67 2.55
C ALA A 507 17.98 -27.22 2.14
N LEU A 508 17.54 -26.02 2.54
CA LEU A 508 16.27 -25.43 2.17
C LEU A 508 16.42 -24.63 0.87
N ALA A 509 17.48 -23.84 0.76
CA ALA A 509 17.70 -22.94 -0.35
C ALA A 509 17.80 -23.65 -1.71
N LYS A 510 18.26 -24.89 -1.76
CA LYS A 510 18.31 -25.71 -2.99
C LYS A 510 16.96 -25.93 -3.68
N HIS A 511 15.87 -25.68 -2.97
CA HIS A 511 14.50 -25.81 -3.52
C HIS A 511 13.92 -24.51 -4.07
N LEU A 512 14.59 -23.36 -3.87
CA LEU A 512 14.15 -22.07 -4.38
C LEU A 512 14.53 -21.92 -5.87
N ARG A 513 13.56 -21.56 -6.70
CA ARG A 513 13.71 -21.35 -8.14
C ARG A 513 13.97 -19.88 -8.45
N VAL A 514 15.13 -19.39 -8.04
CA VAL A 514 15.53 -18.00 -8.29
C VAL A 514 16.18 -17.83 -9.66
N THR A 515 15.96 -16.68 -10.27
CA THR A 515 16.70 -16.30 -11.49
C THR A 515 18.00 -15.62 -11.07
N ASP A 516 19.12 -16.03 -11.64
CA ASP A 516 20.41 -15.37 -11.41
C ASP A 516 20.33 -13.92 -11.91
N VAL A 517 20.59 -12.98 -11.02
CA VAL A 517 20.57 -11.54 -11.36
C VAL A 517 21.81 -11.09 -12.12
N GLY A 518 22.87 -11.89 -12.13
CA GLY A 518 24.08 -11.70 -12.94
C GLY A 518 23.89 -12.03 -14.42
N GLU A 519 22.83 -12.78 -14.79
CA GLU A 519 22.54 -13.09 -16.18
C GLU A 519 22.06 -11.85 -16.95
N PRO A 520 22.53 -11.64 -18.20
CA PRO A 520 22.06 -10.54 -19.03
C PRO A 520 20.54 -10.57 -19.21
N VAL A 521 19.91 -9.42 -19.02
CA VAL A 521 18.47 -9.26 -19.24
C VAL A 521 18.20 -8.87 -20.68
N ASP A 522 17.31 -9.59 -21.36
CA ASP A 522 16.77 -9.18 -22.64
C ASP A 522 15.94 -7.90 -22.46
N LEU A 523 16.43 -6.78 -22.98
CA LEU A 523 15.80 -5.48 -22.82
C LEU A 523 14.44 -5.37 -23.53
N LEU A 524 14.17 -6.23 -24.49
CA LEU A 524 12.93 -6.27 -25.26
C LEU A 524 11.86 -7.19 -24.64
N LYS A 525 12.23 -8.07 -23.70
CA LYS A 525 11.30 -8.91 -22.94
C LYS A 525 10.91 -8.25 -21.60
N ARG A 526 9.61 -8.15 -21.38
CA ARG A 526 9.00 -7.66 -20.13
C ARG A 526 7.84 -8.53 -19.69
#